data_80621796d4fee6e2dcea5d2e68a81cec
#
_entry.id   80621796d4fee6e2dcea5d2e68a81cec
#
_cell.length_a   1.000
_cell.length_b   1.000
_cell.length_c   1.000
_cell.angle_alpha   90.00
_cell.angle_beta   90.00
_cell.angle_gamma   90.00
#
_symmetry.space_group_name_H-M   'P 1'
#
loop_
_entity.id
_entity.type
_entity.pdbx_description
1 polymer ?
#
loop_
_entity_poly.entity_id
_entity_poly.type
_entity_poly.pdbx_seq_one_letter_code
_entity_poly.pdbx_strand_id
1 'polypeptide(L)'
;MQNHGLFSVAMEGNPRDNTAMQKLLNQIHSPADLRALNKQETESLCQEIRECIVSTVMQNGGHMASNLGVVELTIALHKAFDAPSDQIVFDVGHQCYTHKLLTGRADRFCTLRTRDGISGFPNCTESPYD
;
A
#
# COMPACT_ATOMS: atom_id res chain seq x y z
N MET A 1 7.68 -52.89 -10.53
CA MET A 1 6.98 -52.25 -9.41
C MET A 1 7.74 -50.99 -9.07
N GLN A 2 7.30 -49.83 -9.54
CA GLN A 2 7.87 -48.55 -9.16
C GLN A 2 6.71 -47.60 -8.83
N ASN A 3 6.66 -47.23 -7.54
CA ASN A 3 5.70 -46.27 -6.99
C ASN A 3 6.18 -44.86 -7.31
N HIS A 4 5.46 -44.17 -8.17
CA HIS A 4 5.62 -42.74 -8.34
C HIS A 4 4.72 -42.01 -7.34
N GLY A 5 5.32 -41.54 -6.23
CA GLY A 5 4.68 -40.65 -5.28
C GLY A 5 4.48 -39.28 -5.92
N LEU A 6 3.25 -38.91 -6.20
CA LEU A 6 2.87 -37.54 -6.52
C LEU A 6 3.04 -36.66 -5.28
N PHE A 7 3.97 -35.72 -5.33
CA PHE A 7 3.96 -34.59 -4.43
C PHE A 7 2.86 -33.61 -4.88
N SER A 8 1.70 -33.73 -4.25
CA SER A 8 0.68 -32.70 -4.31
C SER A 8 1.06 -31.62 -3.30
N VAL A 9 1.64 -30.53 -3.77
CA VAL A 9 1.76 -29.31 -2.97
C VAL A 9 0.40 -28.63 -3.01
N ALA A 10 -0.38 -28.84 -1.97
CA ALA A 10 -1.61 -28.08 -1.75
C ALA A 10 -1.25 -26.63 -1.43
N MET A 11 -1.39 -25.74 -2.41
CA MET A 11 -1.42 -24.30 -2.22
C MET A 11 -2.83 -23.93 -1.73
N GLU A 12 -3.15 -24.25 -0.49
CA GLU A 12 -4.32 -23.73 0.19
C GLU A 12 -3.92 -22.44 0.97
N GLY A 13 -3.79 -21.35 0.25
CA GLY A 13 -3.78 -20.02 0.80
C GLY A 13 -5.08 -19.31 0.40
N ASN A 14 -6.02 -19.17 1.35
CA ASN A 14 -7.23 -18.41 1.15
C ASN A 14 -6.87 -16.93 0.89
N PRO A 15 -7.29 -16.31 -0.25
CA PRO A 15 -6.98 -14.91 -0.56
C PRO A 15 -7.55 -13.88 0.44
N ARG A 16 -8.25 -14.32 1.48
CA ARG A 16 -8.93 -13.46 2.46
C ARG A 16 -8.15 -13.27 3.76
N ASP A 17 -7.00 -13.92 3.95
CA ASP A 17 -6.21 -13.83 5.19
C ASP A 17 -5.08 -12.81 5.15
N ASN A 18 -5.17 -11.80 4.30
CA ASN A 18 -4.21 -10.67 4.29
C ASN A 18 -4.40 -9.73 5.51
N THR A 19 -5.46 -9.93 6.28
CA THR A 19 -5.83 -9.08 7.43
C THR A 19 -4.92 -9.29 8.65
N ALA A 20 -4.31 -10.46 8.79
CA ALA A 20 -3.43 -10.76 9.92
C ALA A 20 -1.99 -10.24 9.74
N MET A 21 -1.54 -10.03 8.48
CA MET A 21 -0.18 -9.56 8.15
C MET A 21 -0.04 -8.03 8.09
N GLN A 22 -1.14 -7.28 8.01
CA GLN A 22 -1.12 -5.82 7.85
C GLN A 22 -1.47 -5.07 9.14
N LYS A 23 -0.87 -5.44 10.28
CA LYS A 23 -1.23 -4.86 11.57
C LYS A 23 -0.86 -3.39 11.71
N LEU A 24 0.31 -2.97 11.21
CA LEU A 24 0.76 -1.57 11.30
C LEU A 24 0.03 -0.69 10.29
N LEU A 25 -0.10 -1.13 9.04
CA LEU A 25 -0.79 -0.37 8.01
C LEU A 25 -2.25 -0.07 8.39
N ASN A 26 -2.93 -1.01 9.04
CA ASN A 26 -4.31 -0.81 9.50
C ASN A 26 -4.44 0.21 10.65
N GLN A 27 -3.34 0.56 11.32
CA GLN A 27 -3.30 1.58 12.37
C GLN A 27 -2.95 2.97 11.84
N ILE A 28 -2.55 3.08 10.56
CA ILE A 28 -2.21 4.34 9.93
C ILE A 28 -3.46 4.91 9.25
N HIS A 29 -4.06 5.91 9.86
CA HIS A 29 -5.23 6.62 9.34
C HIS A 29 -4.89 7.99 8.77
N SER A 30 -3.75 8.53 9.19
CA SER A 30 -3.21 9.80 8.72
C SER A 30 -1.68 9.80 8.79
N PRO A 31 -1.01 10.71 8.08
CA PRO A 31 0.45 10.85 8.18
C PRO A 31 0.96 11.13 9.59
N ALA A 32 0.14 11.72 10.46
CA ALA A 32 0.52 11.98 11.85
C ALA A 32 0.85 10.69 12.62
N ASP A 33 0.19 9.59 12.30
CA ASP A 33 0.40 8.29 12.96
C ASP A 33 1.81 7.73 12.70
N LEU A 34 2.45 8.13 11.59
CA LEU A 34 3.81 7.71 11.26
C LEU A 34 4.87 8.23 12.24
N ARG A 35 4.60 9.35 12.91
CA ARG A 35 5.56 10.00 13.82
C ARG A 35 5.84 9.17 15.07
N ALA A 36 4.89 8.35 15.49
CA ALA A 36 5.02 7.47 16.64
C ALA A 36 5.85 6.21 16.35
N LEU A 37 6.05 5.86 15.08
CA LEU A 37 6.74 4.64 14.68
C LEU A 37 8.25 4.76 14.86
N ASN A 38 8.84 3.77 15.54
CA ASN A 38 10.29 3.59 15.59
C ASN A 38 10.84 3.05 14.25
N LYS A 39 12.16 2.88 14.17
CA LYS A 39 12.82 2.43 12.95
C LYS A 39 12.33 1.04 12.51
N GLN A 40 12.27 0.09 13.42
CA GLN A 40 11.86 -1.29 13.11
C GLN A 40 10.39 -1.37 12.66
N GLU A 41 9.52 -0.63 13.32
CA GLU A 41 8.10 -0.52 12.92
C GLU A 41 7.96 0.14 11.55
N THR A 42 8.77 1.15 11.26
CA THR A 42 8.79 1.79 9.93
C THR A 42 9.23 0.81 8.85
N GLU A 43 10.27 0.00 9.09
CA GLU A 43 10.73 -1.04 8.16
C GLU A 43 9.64 -2.11 7.93
N SER A 44 8.96 -2.53 8.99
CA SER A 44 7.83 -3.47 8.89
C SER A 44 6.67 -2.87 8.10
N LEU A 45 6.33 -1.60 8.32
CA LEU A 45 5.30 -0.89 7.57
C LEU A 45 5.65 -0.81 6.07
N CYS A 46 6.91 -0.56 5.72
CA CYS A 46 7.35 -0.58 4.32
C CYS A 46 7.07 -1.92 3.65
N GLN A 47 7.32 -3.02 4.35
CA GLN A 47 7.06 -4.36 3.83
C GLN A 47 5.55 -4.61 3.65
N GLU A 48 4.72 -4.25 4.65
CA GLU A 48 3.26 -4.38 4.56
C GLU A 48 2.68 -3.57 3.40
N ILE A 49 3.19 -2.34 3.19
CA ILE A 49 2.80 -1.48 2.06
C ILE A 49 3.15 -2.16 0.72
N ARG A 50 4.35 -2.71 0.58
CA ARG A 50 4.76 -3.42 -0.65
C ARG A 50 3.85 -4.60 -0.94
N GLU A 51 3.57 -5.41 0.05
CA GLU A 51 2.68 -6.57 -0.10
C GLU A 51 1.27 -6.15 -0.51
N CYS A 52 0.74 -5.09 0.10
CA CYS A 52 -0.54 -4.52 -0.27
C CYS A 52 -0.56 -4.00 -1.72
N ILE A 53 0.46 -3.27 -2.14
CA ILE A 53 0.59 -2.76 -3.51
C ILE A 53 0.69 -3.92 -4.51
N VAL A 54 1.57 -4.90 -4.25
CA VAL A 54 1.75 -6.06 -5.14
C VAL A 54 0.45 -6.82 -5.31
N SER A 55 -0.23 -7.17 -4.21
CA SER A 55 -1.47 -7.95 -4.27
C SER A 55 -2.58 -7.20 -5.02
N THR A 56 -2.72 -5.89 -4.77
CA THR A 56 -3.75 -5.08 -5.43
C THR A 56 -3.46 -4.89 -6.92
N VAL A 57 -2.21 -4.59 -7.28
CA VAL A 57 -1.83 -4.38 -8.70
C VAL A 57 -1.91 -5.68 -9.49
N MET A 58 -1.61 -6.82 -8.89
CA MET A 58 -1.78 -8.13 -9.53
C MET A 58 -3.24 -8.43 -9.88
N GLN A 59 -4.19 -7.95 -9.08
CA GLN A 59 -5.63 -8.12 -9.33
C GLN A 59 -6.20 -7.08 -10.30
N ASN A 60 -5.88 -5.80 -10.07
CA ASN A 60 -6.57 -4.68 -10.71
C ASN A 60 -5.76 -4.08 -11.87
N GLY A 61 -4.50 -4.46 -12.00
CA GLY A 61 -3.53 -3.74 -12.84
C GLY A 61 -3.04 -2.45 -12.17
N GLY A 62 -2.05 -1.83 -12.77
CA GLY A 62 -1.49 -0.57 -12.28
C GLY A 62 0.03 -0.51 -12.45
N HIS A 63 0.64 0.48 -11.79
CA HIS A 63 2.08 0.76 -11.88
C HIS A 63 2.82 0.10 -10.72
N MET A 64 3.49 -1.03 -10.97
CA MET A 64 4.18 -1.80 -9.95
C MET A 64 5.52 -1.16 -9.56
N ALA A 65 6.46 -1.09 -10.49
CA ALA A 65 7.85 -0.70 -10.21
C ALA A 65 7.98 0.73 -9.68
N SER A 66 7.27 1.68 -10.28
CA SER A 66 7.30 3.08 -9.87
C SER A 66 6.79 3.29 -8.44
N ASN A 67 5.85 2.47 -7.98
CA ASN A 67 5.32 2.54 -6.62
C ASN A 67 6.21 1.80 -5.62
N LEU A 68 6.71 0.62 -5.95
CA LEU A 68 7.61 -0.12 -5.05
C LEU A 68 8.94 0.62 -4.80
N GLY A 69 9.40 1.42 -5.77
CA GLY A 69 10.62 2.21 -5.66
C GLY A 69 10.54 3.43 -4.76
N VAL A 70 9.35 3.87 -4.36
CA VAL A 70 9.16 5.12 -3.59
C VAL A 70 8.47 4.92 -2.24
N VAL A 71 8.39 3.70 -1.72
CA VAL A 71 7.73 3.41 -0.44
C VAL A 71 8.41 4.16 0.70
N GLU A 72 9.69 3.97 0.92
CA GLU A 72 10.46 4.62 1.98
C GLU A 72 10.51 6.14 1.78
N LEU A 73 10.69 6.59 0.54
CA LEU A 73 10.69 8.02 0.22
C LEU A 73 9.36 8.68 0.61
N THR A 74 8.23 8.07 0.28
CA THR A 74 6.92 8.60 0.60
C THR A 74 6.67 8.65 2.12
N ILE A 75 7.06 7.61 2.85
CA ILE A 75 7.00 7.61 4.32
C ILE A 75 7.89 8.73 4.89
N ALA A 76 9.12 8.89 4.38
CA ALA A 76 10.03 9.91 4.84
C ALA A 76 9.48 11.32 4.59
N LEU A 77 8.87 11.58 3.44
CA LEU A 77 8.21 12.85 3.13
C LEU A 77 7.08 13.13 4.12
N HIS A 78 6.22 12.17 4.41
CA HIS A 78 5.13 12.34 5.37
C HIS A 78 5.59 12.43 6.83
N LYS A 79 6.79 11.96 7.16
CA LYS A 79 7.40 12.20 8.48
C LYS A 79 8.04 13.58 8.59
N ALA A 80 8.59 14.10 7.49
CA ALA A 80 9.32 15.37 7.46
C ALA A 80 8.43 16.59 7.27
N PHE A 81 7.33 16.44 6.52
CA PHE A 81 6.41 17.54 6.19
C PHE A 81 5.04 17.32 6.83
N ASP A 82 4.33 18.42 7.08
CA ASP A 82 3.03 18.40 7.77
C ASP A 82 1.88 18.50 6.76
N ALA A 83 1.70 17.43 5.99
CA ALA A 83 0.58 17.34 5.03
C ALA A 83 -0.77 17.27 5.77
N PRO A 84 -1.83 17.92 5.28
CA PRO A 84 -1.95 18.63 4.00
C PRO A 84 -1.55 20.11 4.03
N SER A 85 -1.09 20.65 5.18
CA SER A 85 -0.61 22.06 5.26
C SER A 85 0.59 22.26 4.34
N ASP A 86 1.53 21.33 4.37
CA ASP A 86 2.55 21.19 3.34
C ASP A 86 2.00 20.36 2.19
N GLN A 87 2.15 20.83 0.97
CA GLN A 87 1.64 20.14 -0.21
C GLN A 87 2.70 19.21 -0.81
N ILE A 88 2.35 17.93 -0.97
CA ILE A 88 3.18 16.96 -1.67
C ILE A 88 2.58 16.74 -3.06
N VAL A 89 3.30 17.15 -4.10
CA VAL A 89 2.87 17.03 -5.49
C VAL A 89 3.64 15.91 -6.16
N PHE A 90 2.91 14.97 -6.77
CA PHE A 90 3.46 13.87 -7.54
C PHE A 90 3.43 14.24 -9.03
N ASP A 91 4.60 14.42 -9.65
CA ASP A 91 4.68 14.65 -11.09
C ASP A 91 4.16 13.44 -11.87
N VAL A 92 3.26 13.66 -12.81
CA VAL A 92 2.43 12.64 -13.48
C VAL A 92 1.50 11.90 -12.51
N GLY A 93 1.94 11.53 -11.30
CA GLY A 93 1.12 10.97 -10.22
C GLY A 93 0.93 9.46 -10.24
N HIS A 94 1.59 8.71 -11.12
CA HIS A 94 1.47 7.26 -11.19
C HIS A 94 2.17 6.50 -10.06
N GLN A 95 2.95 7.18 -9.21
CA GLN A 95 3.73 6.65 -8.07
C GLN A 95 3.12 7.05 -6.71
N CYS A 96 1.81 7.29 -6.64
CA CYS A 96 1.14 7.80 -5.44
C CYS A 96 0.49 6.73 -4.55
N TYR A 97 0.72 5.44 -4.76
CA TYR A 97 -0.02 4.39 -4.05
C TYR A 97 0.29 4.37 -2.56
N THR A 98 1.56 4.47 -2.17
CA THR A 98 1.95 4.60 -0.76
C THR A 98 1.32 5.84 -0.12
N HIS A 99 1.31 6.97 -0.81
CA HIS A 99 0.65 8.19 -0.36
C HIS A 99 -0.85 7.95 -0.07
N LYS A 100 -1.57 7.26 -0.96
CA LYS A 100 -2.97 6.90 -0.73
C LYS A 100 -3.16 6.02 0.50
N LEU A 101 -2.32 5.00 0.67
CA LEU A 101 -2.35 4.11 1.82
C LEU A 101 -2.13 4.86 3.15
N LEU A 102 -1.24 5.86 3.16
CA LEU A 102 -0.90 6.64 4.37
C LEU A 102 -1.85 7.80 4.67
N THR A 103 -2.75 8.12 3.76
CA THR A 103 -3.69 9.26 3.86
C THR A 103 -5.15 8.82 3.97
N GLY A 104 -5.39 7.74 4.70
CA GLY A 104 -6.73 7.29 5.11
C GLY A 104 -7.49 6.46 4.07
N ARG A 105 -6.83 5.91 3.06
CA ARG A 105 -7.47 5.10 2.01
C ARG A 105 -7.03 3.64 2.00
N ALA A 106 -6.37 3.17 3.06
CA ALA A 106 -5.89 1.79 3.14
C ALA A 106 -7.01 0.75 3.10
N ASP A 107 -8.14 1.02 3.77
CA ASP A 107 -9.32 0.17 3.79
C ASP A 107 -10.01 0.02 2.42
N ARG A 108 -9.87 1.04 1.57
CA ARG A 108 -10.43 1.06 0.21
C ARG A 108 -9.41 0.75 -0.88
N PHE A 109 -8.15 0.48 -0.52
CA PHE A 109 -7.08 0.32 -1.50
C PHE A 109 -7.30 -0.87 -2.45
N CYS A 110 -8.00 -1.92 -2.00
CA CYS A 110 -8.42 -3.03 -2.85
C CYS A 110 -9.32 -2.61 -4.04
N THR A 111 -9.90 -1.41 -4.00
CA THR A 111 -10.71 -0.85 -5.10
C THR A 111 -9.90 0.03 -6.06
N LEU A 112 -8.57 0.07 -5.94
CA LEU A 112 -7.70 0.86 -6.79
C LEU A 112 -7.96 0.55 -8.27
N ARG A 113 -8.21 1.59 -9.08
CA ARG A 113 -8.47 1.50 -10.53
C ARG A 113 -9.70 0.67 -10.93
N THR A 114 -10.56 0.30 -9.99
CA THR A 114 -11.83 -0.33 -10.33
C THR A 114 -12.92 0.72 -10.56
N ARG A 115 -14.03 0.31 -11.19
CA ARG A 115 -15.19 1.17 -11.36
C ARG A 115 -15.73 1.55 -9.96
N ASP A 116 -15.99 2.84 -9.75
CA ASP A 116 -16.44 3.41 -8.48
C ASP A 116 -15.45 3.24 -7.31
N GLY A 117 -14.23 2.78 -7.60
CA GLY A 117 -13.12 2.68 -6.66
C GLY A 117 -12.24 3.92 -6.62
N ILE A 118 -11.12 3.81 -5.92
CA ILE A 118 -10.14 4.90 -5.86
C ILE A 118 -9.30 4.99 -7.14
N SER A 119 -8.94 6.22 -7.52
CA SER A 119 -8.12 6.50 -8.69
C SER A 119 -6.70 5.96 -8.55
N GLY A 120 -6.09 5.55 -9.66
CA GLY A 120 -4.66 5.23 -9.74
C GLY A 120 -3.74 6.45 -9.76
N PHE A 121 -4.31 7.66 -9.70
CA PHE A 121 -3.61 8.95 -9.68
C PHE A 121 -4.11 9.78 -8.49
N PRO A 122 -3.37 10.82 -8.05
CA PRO A 122 -3.91 11.78 -7.08
C PRO A 122 -5.24 12.34 -7.57
N ASN A 123 -6.18 12.47 -6.64
CA ASN A 123 -7.51 12.98 -6.95
C ASN A 123 -8.03 13.80 -5.76
N CYS A 124 -8.11 15.11 -5.92
CA CYS A 124 -8.54 16.03 -4.86
C CYS A 124 -9.99 15.82 -4.40
N THR A 125 -10.80 15.11 -5.17
CA THR A 125 -12.16 14.72 -4.71
C THR A 125 -12.15 13.52 -3.77
N GLU A 126 -11.06 12.76 -3.71
CA GLU A 126 -10.91 11.63 -2.79
C GLU A 126 -10.36 12.05 -1.42
N SER A 127 -9.45 13.03 -1.40
CA SER A 127 -8.68 13.35 -0.20
C SER A 127 -8.14 14.77 -0.24
N PRO A 128 -8.15 15.50 0.91
CA PRO A 128 -7.50 16.81 1.01
C PRO A 128 -5.98 16.74 0.89
N TYR A 129 -5.40 15.56 0.94
CA TYR A 129 -3.95 15.34 0.76
C TYR A 129 -3.51 15.31 -0.71
N ASP A 130 -4.47 15.24 -1.65
CA ASP A 130 -4.17 15.14 -3.09
C ASP A 130 -4.20 16.54 -3.80
#